data_51d194642cd8080d1ea75a985d9bd283
#
_entry.id   51d194642cd8080d1ea75a985d9bd283
#
_cell.length_a   1.000
_cell.length_b   1.000
_cell.length_c   1.000
_cell.angle_alpha   90.00
_cell.angle_beta   90.00
_cell.angle_gamma   90.00
#
_symmetry.space_group_name_H-M   'P 1'
#
loop_
_entity.id
_entity.type
_entity.pdbx_description
1 polymer ?
#
loop_
_entity_poly.entity_id
_entity_poly.type
_entity_poly.pdbx_seq_one_letter_code
_entity_poly.pdbx_strand_id
1 'polypeptide(L)'
;FMDKVKSAFNGKKANIGYIVAGYPSLEKTKEFLENLDESTLDLLEIGIPYSDPLADGKLIAQASFETAQSGVNTDVVFDMLEGCKAKVTKPLVFLVYYNIIFAYGVDKFLKRSREAGVSGFIVPDLPCEECEEFALKCKELNLCLVPLISVTSGGRADEILKFGSGF
;
A
#
# COMPACT_ATOMS: atom_id res chain seq x y z
N PHE A 1 -17.04 0.57 12.31
CA PHE A 1 -16.31 1.18 11.18
C PHE A 1 -16.23 0.16 10.06
N MET A 2 -16.82 0.46 8.92
CA MET A 2 -16.77 -0.42 7.75
C MET A 2 -15.35 -0.38 7.20
N ASP A 3 -14.72 -1.55 7.07
CA ASP A 3 -13.42 -1.71 6.47
C ASP A 3 -13.49 -1.21 5.01
N LYS A 4 -12.86 -0.07 4.72
CA LYS A 4 -12.89 0.54 3.39
C LYS A 4 -12.36 -0.41 2.30
N VAL A 5 -11.36 -1.23 2.64
CA VAL A 5 -10.79 -2.20 1.71
C VAL A 5 -11.81 -3.27 1.37
N LYS A 6 -12.51 -3.84 2.38
CA LYS A 6 -13.59 -4.81 2.15
C LYS A 6 -14.76 -4.22 1.35
N SER A 7 -15.05 -2.93 1.52
CA SER A 7 -16.13 -2.29 0.78
C SER A 7 -15.89 -2.25 -0.73
N ALA A 8 -14.64 -2.30 -1.20
CA ALA A 8 -14.32 -2.39 -2.62
C ALA A 8 -14.88 -3.65 -3.29
N PHE A 9 -15.02 -4.73 -2.52
CA PHE A 9 -15.51 -6.01 -3.05
C PHE A 9 -17.04 -6.09 -3.06
N ASN A 10 -17.74 -5.62 -2.02
CA ASN A 10 -19.21 -5.60 -1.93
C ASN A 10 -19.91 -6.87 -2.50
N GLY A 11 -19.35 -8.06 -2.25
CA GLY A 11 -19.85 -9.32 -2.78
C GLY A 11 -19.61 -9.55 -4.29
N LYS A 12 -18.81 -8.70 -4.93
CA LYS A 12 -18.36 -8.81 -6.34
C LYS A 12 -16.83 -8.93 -6.41
N LYS A 13 -16.32 -9.24 -7.60
CA LYS A 13 -14.89 -9.11 -7.89
C LYS A 13 -14.52 -7.63 -7.94
N ALA A 14 -13.45 -7.23 -7.26
CA ALA A 14 -12.93 -5.88 -7.31
C ALA A 14 -11.90 -5.73 -8.44
N ASN A 15 -11.91 -4.59 -9.13
CA ASN A 15 -10.88 -4.19 -10.07
C ASN A 15 -9.81 -3.41 -9.31
N ILE A 16 -8.63 -4.02 -9.11
CA ILE A 16 -7.52 -3.44 -8.36
C ILE A 16 -6.43 -3.02 -9.33
N GLY A 17 -6.03 -1.76 -9.28
CA GLY A 17 -4.90 -1.24 -10.03
C GLY A 17 -3.68 -1.05 -9.14
N TYR A 18 -2.48 -1.09 -9.74
CA TYR A 18 -1.22 -0.78 -9.08
C TYR A 18 -0.47 0.32 -9.82
N ILE A 19 0.13 1.25 -9.07
CA ILE A 19 1.04 2.26 -9.59
C ILE A 19 2.26 2.42 -8.69
N VAL A 20 3.41 2.81 -9.25
CA VAL A 20 4.54 3.33 -8.49
C VAL A 20 4.33 4.83 -8.28
N ALA A 21 4.29 5.28 -7.03
CA ALA A 21 4.12 6.70 -6.69
C ALA A 21 5.24 7.54 -7.28
N GLY A 22 4.89 8.54 -8.11
CA GLY A 22 5.85 9.42 -8.78
C GLY A 22 6.35 8.92 -10.13
N TYR A 23 5.87 7.78 -10.66
CA TYR A 23 6.20 7.31 -12.00
C TYR A 23 5.05 7.58 -12.99
N PRO A 24 5.27 8.08 -14.21
CA PRO A 24 6.54 8.60 -14.73
C PRO A 24 6.94 9.97 -14.16
N SER A 25 6.03 10.65 -13.45
CA SER A 25 6.31 11.87 -12.68
C SER A 25 5.30 12.04 -11.55
N LEU A 26 5.64 12.90 -10.57
CA LEU A 26 4.73 13.24 -9.46
C LEU A 26 3.43 13.89 -9.96
N GLU A 27 3.53 14.75 -10.98
CA GLU A 27 2.36 15.43 -11.57
C GLU A 27 1.39 14.43 -12.19
N LYS A 28 1.93 13.41 -12.91
CA LYS A 28 1.10 12.38 -13.53
C LYS A 28 0.45 11.47 -12.49
N THR A 29 1.17 11.13 -11.44
CA THR A 29 0.61 10.37 -10.31
C THR A 29 -0.51 11.17 -9.63
N LYS A 30 -0.29 12.46 -9.39
CA LYS A 30 -1.27 13.35 -8.78
C LYS A 30 -2.52 13.49 -9.67
N GLU A 31 -2.34 13.75 -10.97
CA GLU A 31 -3.44 13.80 -11.95
C GLU A 31 -4.27 12.52 -11.94
N PHE A 32 -3.61 11.36 -11.91
CA PHE A 32 -4.28 10.07 -11.83
C PHE A 32 -5.09 9.92 -10.53
N LEU A 33 -4.50 10.26 -9.39
CA LEU A 33 -5.18 10.20 -8.09
C LEU A 33 -6.40 11.13 -8.04
N GLU A 34 -6.28 12.34 -8.56
CA GLU A 34 -7.38 13.31 -8.57
C GLU A 34 -8.57 12.88 -9.43
N ASN A 35 -8.34 11.97 -10.40
CA ASN A 35 -9.38 11.39 -11.27
C ASN A 35 -9.68 9.91 -10.93
N LEU A 36 -9.14 9.38 -9.82
CA LEU A 36 -9.29 7.98 -9.47
C LEU A 36 -10.75 7.56 -9.31
N ASP A 37 -11.57 8.42 -8.71
CA ASP A 37 -12.97 8.12 -8.44
C ASP A 37 -13.82 8.00 -9.72
N GLU A 38 -13.37 8.60 -10.83
CA GLU A 38 -13.99 8.47 -12.16
C GLU A 38 -13.55 7.19 -12.91
N SER A 39 -12.51 6.52 -12.44
CA SER A 39 -11.98 5.29 -13.06
C SER A 39 -12.87 4.08 -12.79
N THR A 40 -12.59 2.97 -13.48
CA THR A 40 -13.24 1.67 -13.24
C THR A 40 -12.59 0.88 -12.10
N LEU A 41 -11.54 1.41 -11.46
CA LEU A 41 -10.89 0.75 -10.33
C LEU A 41 -11.79 0.83 -9.09
N ASP A 42 -11.81 -0.24 -8.32
CA ASP A 42 -12.49 -0.30 -7.02
C ASP A 42 -11.52 -0.01 -5.86
N LEU A 43 -10.22 -0.25 -6.09
CA LEU A 43 -9.12 -0.02 -5.13
C LEU A 43 -7.84 0.28 -5.90
N LEU A 44 -6.99 1.12 -5.32
CA LEU A 44 -5.66 1.41 -5.86
C LEU A 44 -4.57 0.99 -4.88
N GLU A 45 -3.63 0.18 -5.37
CA GLU A 45 -2.37 -0.10 -4.71
C GLU A 45 -1.31 0.91 -5.15
N ILE A 46 -0.60 1.48 -4.19
CA ILE A 46 0.43 2.49 -4.42
C ILE A 46 1.76 1.98 -3.90
N GLY A 47 2.69 1.71 -4.80
CA GLY A 47 4.07 1.36 -4.47
C GLY A 47 4.86 2.59 -4.02
N ILE A 48 5.45 2.54 -2.82
CA ILE A 48 6.42 3.55 -2.40
C ILE A 48 7.75 3.23 -3.09
N PRO A 49 8.37 4.20 -3.80
CA PRO A 49 9.63 3.96 -4.51
C PRO A 49 10.72 3.42 -3.59
N TYR A 50 11.40 2.37 -4.03
CA TYR A 50 12.45 1.70 -3.28
C TYR A 50 13.59 1.28 -4.21
N SER A 51 14.83 1.41 -3.75
CA SER A 51 16.01 1.12 -4.56
C SER A 51 16.30 -0.37 -4.74
N ASP A 52 15.75 -1.22 -3.86
CA ASP A 52 16.02 -2.66 -3.84
C ASP A 52 14.72 -3.49 -3.71
N PRO A 53 13.81 -3.43 -4.70
CA PRO A 53 12.50 -4.06 -4.64
C PRO A 53 12.56 -5.56 -4.97
N LEU A 54 12.94 -6.38 -3.98
CA LEU A 54 13.20 -7.82 -4.12
C LEU A 54 12.01 -8.65 -4.59
N ALA A 55 10.78 -8.21 -4.30
CA ALA A 55 9.55 -8.93 -4.65
C ALA A 55 8.96 -8.51 -6.01
N ASP A 56 9.50 -7.45 -6.64
CA ASP A 56 8.92 -6.87 -7.84
C ASP A 56 9.47 -7.48 -9.13
N GLY A 57 8.62 -7.54 -10.14
CA GLY A 57 9.03 -7.88 -11.49
C GLY A 57 9.88 -6.77 -12.14
N LYS A 58 10.65 -7.12 -13.17
CA LYS A 58 11.65 -6.26 -13.81
C LYS A 58 11.14 -4.85 -14.16
N LEU A 59 9.93 -4.72 -14.69
CA LEU A 59 9.36 -3.42 -15.11
C LEU A 59 9.03 -2.54 -13.91
N ILE A 60 8.40 -3.11 -12.87
CA ILE A 60 8.06 -2.40 -11.64
C ILE A 60 9.31 -2.02 -10.87
N ALA A 61 10.28 -2.93 -10.77
CA ALA A 61 11.56 -2.66 -10.12
C ALA A 61 12.31 -1.51 -10.80
N GLN A 62 12.31 -1.46 -12.13
CA GLN A 62 12.91 -0.35 -12.88
C GLN A 62 12.20 0.97 -12.61
N ALA A 63 10.87 1.01 -12.69
CA ALA A 63 10.08 2.21 -12.40
C ALA A 63 10.30 2.71 -10.97
N SER A 64 10.33 1.81 -10.00
CA SER A 64 10.60 2.12 -8.59
C SER A 64 12.01 2.72 -8.41
N PHE A 65 13.03 2.10 -9.00
CA PHE A 65 14.42 2.57 -8.95
C PHE A 65 14.57 3.97 -9.59
N GLU A 66 14.06 4.15 -10.82
CA GLU A 66 14.13 5.45 -11.53
C GLU A 66 13.45 6.55 -10.72
N THR A 67 12.30 6.25 -10.12
CA THR A 67 11.57 7.22 -9.32
C THR A 67 12.29 7.57 -8.01
N ALA A 68 12.87 6.59 -7.32
CA ALA A 68 13.70 6.83 -6.15
C ALA A 68 14.94 7.68 -6.50
N GLN A 69 15.57 7.42 -7.63
CA GLN A 69 16.70 8.21 -8.15
C GLN A 69 16.33 9.67 -8.46
N SER A 70 15.10 9.93 -8.88
CA SER A 70 14.60 11.29 -9.14
C SER A 70 14.31 12.09 -7.86
N GLY A 71 14.53 11.51 -6.68
CA GLY A 71 14.36 12.16 -5.38
C GLY A 71 12.97 11.96 -4.76
N VAL A 72 12.08 11.15 -5.36
CA VAL A 72 10.80 10.80 -4.76
C VAL A 72 11.04 9.83 -3.60
N ASN A 73 10.80 10.29 -2.40
CA ASN A 73 10.94 9.53 -1.15
C ASN A 73 9.60 9.43 -0.42
N THR A 74 9.60 8.77 0.72
CA THR A 74 8.39 8.53 1.52
C THR A 74 7.66 9.82 1.92
N ASP A 75 8.39 10.88 2.29
CA ASP A 75 7.77 12.16 2.64
C ASP A 75 7.07 12.80 1.44
N VAL A 76 7.72 12.79 0.27
CA VAL A 76 7.15 13.32 -0.99
C VAL A 76 5.86 12.56 -1.37
N VAL A 77 5.84 11.24 -1.17
CA VAL A 77 4.63 10.42 -1.41
C VAL A 77 3.51 10.81 -0.45
N PHE A 78 3.80 10.97 0.82
CA PHE A 78 2.80 11.42 1.79
C PHE A 78 2.25 12.80 1.48
N ASP A 79 3.12 13.78 1.22
CA ASP A 79 2.71 15.15 0.89
C ASP A 79 1.79 15.18 -0.35
N MET A 80 2.11 14.37 -1.36
CA MET A 80 1.26 14.21 -2.55
C MET A 80 -0.11 13.65 -2.20
N LEU A 81 -0.18 12.57 -1.39
CA LEU A 81 -1.46 11.95 -0.99
C LEU A 81 -2.30 12.88 -0.13
N GLU A 82 -1.68 13.58 0.82
CA GLU A 82 -2.35 14.57 1.67
C GLU A 82 -2.98 15.68 0.82
N GLY A 83 -2.27 16.12 -0.24
CA GLY A 83 -2.77 17.10 -1.20
C GLY A 83 -3.94 16.62 -2.07
N CYS A 84 -4.06 15.29 -2.31
CA CYS A 84 -5.13 14.70 -3.11
C CYS A 84 -6.31 14.18 -2.27
N LYS A 85 -6.15 14.05 -0.95
CA LYS A 85 -7.07 13.33 -0.05
C LYS A 85 -8.54 13.75 -0.20
N ALA A 86 -8.81 15.03 -0.40
CA ALA A 86 -10.18 15.54 -0.52
C ALA A 86 -10.90 15.08 -1.80
N LYS A 87 -10.15 14.60 -2.81
CA LYS A 87 -10.67 14.16 -4.10
C LYS A 87 -10.73 12.65 -4.25
N VAL A 88 -10.20 11.88 -3.28
CA VAL A 88 -10.09 10.41 -3.36
C VAL A 88 -10.97 9.78 -2.30
N THR A 89 -12.04 9.11 -2.73
CA THR A 89 -12.93 8.35 -1.82
C THR A 89 -12.65 6.86 -1.85
N LYS A 90 -12.11 6.34 -2.97
CA LYS A 90 -11.74 4.93 -3.12
C LYS A 90 -10.61 4.53 -2.15
N PRO A 91 -10.60 3.27 -1.71
CA PRO A 91 -9.55 2.79 -0.82
C PRO A 91 -8.18 2.79 -1.49
N LEU A 92 -7.20 3.31 -0.77
CA LEU A 92 -5.78 3.29 -1.14
C LEU A 92 -5.05 2.29 -0.24
N VAL A 93 -4.23 1.43 -0.82
CA VAL A 93 -3.39 0.47 -0.10
C VAL A 93 -1.94 0.72 -0.48
N PHE A 94 -1.04 0.86 0.48
CA PHE A 94 0.38 0.90 0.18
C PHE A 94 0.94 -0.50 -0.07
N LEU A 95 1.63 -0.69 -1.17
CA LEU A 95 2.60 -1.77 -1.34
C LEU A 95 3.97 -1.19 -0.98
N VAL A 96 4.51 -1.64 0.14
CA VAL A 96 5.70 -1.01 0.74
C VAL A 96 6.58 -2.05 1.43
N TYR A 97 7.89 -1.96 1.25
CA TYR A 97 8.85 -2.81 1.94
C TYR A 97 9.01 -2.41 3.40
N TYR A 98 9.11 -3.41 4.29
CA TYR A 98 9.15 -3.18 5.73
C TYR A 98 10.34 -2.31 6.16
N ASN A 99 11.47 -2.42 5.45
CA ASN A 99 12.63 -1.57 5.71
C ASN A 99 12.32 -0.07 5.59
N ILE A 100 11.45 0.34 4.65
CA ILE A 100 11.00 1.74 4.53
C ILE A 100 10.20 2.15 5.77
N ILE A 101 9.26 1.30 6.20
CA ILE A 101 8.43 1.54 7.38
C ILE A 101 9.30 1.65 8.62
N PHE A 102 10.23 0.70 8.80
CA PHE A 102 11.14 0.65 9.94
C PHE A 102 12.05 1.89 10.00
N ALA A 103 12.68 2.25 8.89
CA ALA A 103 13.54 3.43 8.80
C ALA A 103 12.79 4.75 9.04
N TYR A 104 11.54 4.83 8.63
CA TYR A 104 10.67 6.00 8.88
C TYR A 104 10.21 6.10 10.34
N GLY A 105 10.21 4.98 11.05
CA GLY A 105 9.62 4.77 12.37
C GLY A 105 8.17 4.29 12.26
N VAL A 106 7.93 3.04 12.70
CA VAL A 106 6.65 2.32 12.51
C VAL A 106 5.44 3.17 12.91
N ASP A 107 5.42 3.68 14.14
CA ASP A 107 4.26 4.43 14.66
C ASP A 107 4.04 5.73 13.88
N LYS A 108 5.12 6.44 13.52
CA LYS A 108 5.06 7.65 12.71
C LYS A 108 4.51 7.37 11.33
N PHE A 109 4.99 6.28 10.68
CA PHE A 109 4.56 5.86 9.36
C PHE A 109 3.07 5.51 9.33
N LEU A 110 2.61 4.68 10.27
CA LEU A 110 1.21 4.26 10.37
C LEU A 110 0.27 5.45 10.61
N LYS A 111 0.63 6.34 11.54
CA LYS A 111 -0.16 7.54 11.83
C LYS A 111 -0.28 8.44 10.60
N ARG A 112 0.84 8.72 9.92
CA ARG A 112 0.83 9.55 8.72
C ARG A 112 0.08 8.90 7.57
N SER A 113 0.19 7.58 7.40
CA SER A 113 -0.59 6.82 6.42
C SER A 113 -2.10 7.01 6.64
N ARG A 114 -2.53 6.89 7.89
CA ARG A 114 -3.95 7.11 8.26
C ARG A 114 -4.39 8.55 7.95
N GLU A 115 -3.56 9.53 8.29
CA GLU A 115 -3.81 10.95 8.04
C GLU A 115 -3.86 11.26 6.53
N ALA A 116 -3.00 10.63 5.73
CA ALA A 116 -2.97 10.76 4.27
C ALA A 116 -4.12 10.03 3.55
N GLY A 117 -4.96 9.26 4.27
CA GLY A 117 -6.13 8.58 3.70
C GLY A 117 -5.86 7.15 3.22
N VAL A 118 -4.69 6.59 3.53
CA VAL A 118 -4.37 5.18 3.27
C VAL A 118 -5.26 4.28 4.11
N SER A 119 -5.69 3.17 3.56
CA SER A 119 -6.64 2.22 4.17
C SER A 119 -5.96 0.92 4.62
N GLY A 120 -4.75 0.64 4.13
CA GLY A 120 -4.03 -0.58 4.51
C GLY A 120 -2.69 -0.74 3.82
N PHE A 121 -2.06 -1.88 4.05
CA PHE A 121 -0.72 -2.21 3.60
C PHE A 121 -0.63 -3.62 3.02
N ILE A 122 0.20 -3.77 1.99
CA ILE A 122 0.80 -5.02 1.53
C ILE A 122 2.30 -4.87 1.79
N VAL A 123 2.89 -5.74 2.62
CA VAL A 123 4.30 -5.70 3.01
C VAL A 123 4.97 -7.00 2.61
N PRO A 124 5.56 -7.08 1.40
CA PRO A 124 5.96 -8.36 0.80
C PRO A 124 7.16 -9.03 1.49
N ASP A 125 7.95 -8.27 2.22
CA ASP A 125 9.14 -8.73 2.94
C ASP A 125 8.93 -8.91 4.46
N LEU A 126 7.68 -8.77 4.96
CA LEU A 126 7.33 -9.02 6.35
C LEU A 126 6.76 -10.44 6.51
N PRO A 127 7.51 -11.40 7.06
CA PRO A 127 7.02 -12.76 7.26
C PRO A 127 5.93 -12.81 8.34
N CYS A 128 5.02 -13.78 8.23
CA CYS A 128 3.89 -13.88 9.16
C CYS A 128 4.32 -14.09 10.62
N GLU A 129 5.48 -14.69 10.84
CA GLU A 129 6.07 -14.91 12.15
C GLU A 129 6.45 -13.60 12.87
N GLU A 130 6.71 -12.55 12.11
CA GLU A 130 7.13 -11.22 12.62
C GLU A 130 6.03 -10.15 12.47
N CYS A 131 4.87 -10.51 11.89
CA CYS A 131 3.86 -9.53 11.53
C CYS A 131 2.89 -9.15 12.66
N GLU A 132 2.86 -9.90 13.78
CA GLU A 132 1.85 -9.74 14.84
C GLU A 132 1.82 -8.32 15.42
N GLU A 133 2.96 -7.79 15.85
CA GLU A 133 3.03 -6.44 16.43
C GLU A 133 2.58 -5.37 15.41
N PHE A 134 3.04 -5.48 14.17
CA PHE A 134 2.67 -4.54 13.11
C PHE A 134 1.17 -4.62 12.79
N ALA A 135 0.61 -5.83 12.73
CA ALA A 135 -0.83 -6.05 12.50
C ALA A 135 -1.71 -5.45 13.61
N LEU A 136 -1.29 -5.60 14.87
CA LEU A 136 -1.99 -5.01 16.01
C LEU A 136 -1.99 -3.48 15.93
N LYS A 137 -0.84 -2.85 15.65
CA LYS A 137 -0.74 -1.40 15.45
C LYS A 137 -1.58 -0.91 14.26
N CYS A 138 -1.62 -1.63 13.16
CA CYS A 138 -2.50 -1.34 12.03
C CYS A 138 -3.97 -1.34 12.47
N LYS A 139 -4.39 -2.38 13.20
CA LYS A 139 -5.76 -2.53 13.70
C LYS A 139 -6.19 -1.39 14.61
N GLU A 140 -5.32 -0.94 15.52
CA GLU A 140 -5.59 0.21 16.41
C GLU A 140 -5.90 1.49 15.63
N LEU A 141 -5.27 1.66 14.47
CA LEU A 141 -5.49 2.81 13.58
C LEU A 141 -6.56 2.57 12.50
N ASN A 142 -7.29 1.44 12.54
CA ASN A 142 -8.25 1.02 11.51
C ASN A 142 -7.60 0.95 10.10
N LEU A 143 -6.39 0.41 10.02
CA LEU A 143 -5.67 0.09 8.81
C LEU A 143 -5.65 -1.43 8.60
N CYS A 144 -5.77 -1.88 7.36
CA CYS A 144 -5.65 -3.29 7.02
C CYS A 144 -4.18 -3.69 6.82
N LEU A 145 -3.84 -4.91 7.24
CA LEU A 145 -2.64 -5.59 6.76
C LEU A 145 -3.09 -6.73 5.86
N VAL A 146 -2.90 -6.58 4.55
CA VAL A 146 -3.29 -7.58 3.55
C VAL A 146 -2.21 -8.65 3.47
N PRO A 147 -2.54 -9.92 3.80
CA PRO A 147 -1.56 -11.00 3.79
C PRO A 147 -1.25 -11.46 2.38
N LEU A 148 -0.02 -11.91 2.15
CA LEU A 148 0.38 -12.52 0.88
C LEU A 148 0.52 -14.04 1.02
N ILE A 149 -0.18 -14.77 0.13
CA ILE A 149 -0.05 -16.21 -0.02
C ILE A 149 0.57 -16.50 -1.39
N SER A 150 1.64 -17.26 -1.42
CA SER A 150 2.34 -17.67 -2.63
C SER A 150 2.28 -19.19 -2.82
N VAL A 151 2.74 -19.66 -3.97
CA VAL A 151 2.85 -21.10 -4.27
C VAL A 151 3.79 -21.83 -3.28
N THR A 152 4.69 -21.10 -2.62
CA THR A 152 5.62 -21.64 -1.61
C THR A 152 5.05 -21.62 -0.19
N SER A 153 3.88 -21.03 0.02
CA SER A 153 3.25 -20.96 1.35
C SER A 153 2.78 -22.34 1.87
N GLY A 154 2.56 -23.30 0.97
CA GLY A 154 2.18 -24.69 1.33
C GLY A 154 0.94 -24.73 2.22
N GLY A 155 0.99 -25.56 3.30
CA GLY A 155 -0.10 -25.68 4.28
C GLY A 155 -0.18 -24.58 5.33
N ARG A 156 0.53 -23.46 5.17
CA ARG A 156 0.64 -22.38 6.17
C ARG A 156 -0.38 -21.24 5.98
N ALA A 157 -1.36 -21.44 5.08
CA ALA A 157 -2.33 -20.39 4.75
C ALA A 157 -3.08 -19.88 6.01
N ASP A 158 -3.50 -20.77 6.89
CA ASP A 158 -4.22 -20.40 8.12
C ASP A 158 -3.36 -19.56 9.08
N GLU A 159 -2.05 -19.86 9.16
CA GLU A 159 -1.11 -19.07 9.95
C GLU A 159 -0.92 -17.67 9.36
N ILE A 160 -0.74 -17.59 8.05
CA ILE A 160 -0.56 -16.33 7.31
C ILE A 160 -1.80 -15.45 7.45
N LEU A 161 -3.00 -16.03 7.36
CA LEU A 161 -4.28 -15.31 7.45
C LEU A 161 -4.63 -14.86 8.87
N LYS A 162 -3.99 -15.42 9.91
CA LYS A 162 -4.32 -15.15 11.32
C LYS A 162 -4.32 -13.67 11.67
N PHE A 163 -3.36 -12.92 11.15
CA PHE A 163 -3.19 -11.48 11.40
C PHE A 163 -3.61 -10.62 10.22
N GLY A 164 -4.06 -11.26 9.12
CA GLY A 164 -4.48 -10.57 7.91
C GLY A 164 -5.84 -9.91 8.04
N SER A 165 -6.04 -8.87 7.23
CA SER A 165 -7.32 -8.18 7.07
C SER A 165 -7.39 -7.53 5.69
N GLY A 166 -8.60 -7.16 5.24
CA GLY A 166 -8.81 -6.56 3.92
C GLY A 166 -9.29 -7.61 2.92
N PHE A 167 -8.42 -8.17 2.08
CA PHE A 167 -8.73 -9.18 1.06
C PHE A 167 -7.64 -10.25 0.97
#